data_613a707d673719c54680226003e25115
#
_entry.id   613a707d673719c54680226003e25115
#
_cell.length_a   1.000
_cell.length_b   1.000
_cell.length_c   1.000
_cell.angle_alpha   90.00
_cell.angle_beta   90.00
_cell.angle_gamma   90.00
#
_symmetry.space_group_name_H-M   'P 1'
#
loop_
_entity.id
_entity.type
_entity.pdbx_description
1 polymer ?
#
loop_
_entity_poly.entity_id
_entity_poly.type
_entity_poly.pdbx_seq_one_letter_code
_entity_poly.pdbx_strand_id
1 'polypeptide(L)'
;MTTHRIEGRMSAKIDFSKISFLVVDGDKISAQVVFDTLSYLGATAVQRVRSPNDAFEVLRTQQIDIIVTEWRLRGMDGLEFLDVLRNSVNSPNRFIPVIMLTAHSEQRYVTTARDLGITEFLAKPFNAKALYSRLVSVITRPRHFVNTGTYFGPDRRRRQVAFDGPDRRSPDD
;
A
#
# COMPACT_ATOMS: atom_id res chain seq x y z
N MET A 1 8.18 -6.04 48.10
CA MET A 1 7.96 -4.87 47.21
C MET A 1 8.67 -5.11 45.92
N THR A 2 7.97 -5.60 44.92
CA THR A 2 8.52 -6.00 43.62
C THR A 2 8.06 -4.99 42.59
N THR A 3 8.98 -4.12 42.18
CA THR A 3 8.74 -3.07 41.20
C THR A 3 8.66 -3.71 39.82
N HIS A 4 7.47 -3.80 39.25
CA HIS A 4 7.26 -4.18 37.85
C HIS A 4 7.76 -3.04 36.98
N ARG A 5 8.92 -3.25 36.37
CA ARG A 5 9.50 -2.41 35.33
C ARG A 5 8.72 -2.65 34.05
N ILE A 6 7.81 -1.76 33.71
CA ILE A 6 7.16 -1.73 32.40
C ILE A 6 8.20 -1.18 31.43
N GLU A 7 8.94 -2.09 30.79
CA GLU A 7 9.76 -1.73 29.63
C GLU A 7 8.83 -1.44 28.46
N GLY A 8 8.51 -0.14 28.29
CA GLY A 8 7.86 0.37 27.10
C GLY A 8 8.74 0.04 25.90
N ARG A 9 8.28 -0.87 25.03
CA ARG A 9 8.85 -1.11 23.71
C ARG A 9 8.87 0.23 22.98
N MET A 10 10.02 0.90 22.96
CA MET A 10 10.24 2.07 22.11
C MET A 10 10.01 1.62 20.66
N SER A 11 8.86 1.99 20.11
CA SER A 11 8.62 1.88 18.68
C SER A 11 9.69 2.73 17.99
N ALA A 12 10.59 2.10 17.26
CA ALA A 12 11.64 2.80 16.53
C ALA A 12 10.95 3.86 15.66
N LYS A 13 11.32 5.12 15.84
CA LYS A 13 10.77 6.24 15.08
C LYS A 13 11.14 6.03 13.61
N ILE A 14 10.13 5.91 12.74
CA ILE A 14 10.34 5.74 11.31
C ILE A 14 10.98 7.01 10.75
N ASP A 15 12.08 6.85 10.03
CA ASP A 15 12.76 7.93 9.31
C ASP A 15 12.23 7.99 7.88
N PHE A 16 11.23 8.82 7.66
CA PHE A 16 10.59 8.99 6.34
C PHE A 16 11.51 9.64 5.30
N SER A 17 12.62 10.27 5.71
CA SER A 17 13.58 10.85 4.78
C SER A 17 14.31 9.82 3.92
N LYS A 18 14.29 8.56 4.35
CA LYS A 18 14.93 7.42 3.65
C LYS A 18 13.97 6.63 2.76
N ILE A 19 12.72 7.08 2.65
CA ILE A 19 11.67 6.39 1.91
C ILE A 19 11.27 7.23 0.71
N SER A 20 11.27 6.63 -0.47
CA SER A 20 10.84 7.26 -1.70
C SER A 20 9.38 6.95 -1.99
N PHE A 21 8.61 7.99 -2.27
CA PHE A 21 7.18 7.92 -2.51
C PHE A 21 6.82 8.33 -3.93
N LEU A 22 5.84 7.64 -4.50
CA LEU A 22 5.19 8.04 -5.74
C LEU A 22 3.69 8.29 -5.46
N VAL A 23 3.26 9.51 -5.67
CA VAL A 23 1.84 9.92 -5.57
C VAL A 23 1.24 9.95 -6.96
N VAL A 24 0.19 9.15 -7.19
CA VAL A 24 -0.52 9.05 -8.46
C VAL A 24 -1.93 9.58 -8.26
N ASP A 25 -2.17 10.84 -8.66
CA ASP A 25 -3.47 11.48 -8.50
C ASP A 25 -3.68 12.55 -9.58
N GLY A 26 -4.75 12.42 -10.36
CA GLY A 26 -5.10 13.38 -11.42
C GLY A 26 -5.59 14.73 -10.90
N ASP A 27 -6.04 14.81 -9.65
CA ASP A 27 -6.48 16.03 -8.98
C ASP A 27 -5.29 16.70 -8.28
N LYS A 28 -5.00 17.96 -8.69
CA LYS A 28 -3.85 18.70 -8.15
C LYS A 28 -3.97 18.99 -6.66
N ILE A 29 -5.19 19.29 -6.18
CA ILE A 29 -5.43 19.67 -4.78
C ILE A 29 -5.25 18.43 -3.91
N SER A 30 -5.86 17.31 -4.29
CA SER A 30 -5.70 16.03 -3.61
C SER A 30 -4.24 15.58 -3.55
N ALA A 31 -3.53 15.61 -4.68
CA ALA A 31 -2.11 15.28 -4.75
C ALA A 31 -1.26 16.20 -3.85
N GLN A 32 -1.60 17.49 -3.77
CA GLN A 32 -0.91 18.45 -2.91
C GLN A 32 -1.11 18.11 -1.43
N VAL A 33 -2.34 17.79 -1.01
CA VAL A 33 -2.64 17.40 0.38
C VAL A 33 -1.82 16.18 0.79
N VAL A 34 -1.71 15.17 -0.09
CA VAL A 34 -0.87 13.98 0.18
C VAL A 34 0.59 14.36 0.29
N PHE A 35 1.09 15.16 -0.66
CA PHE A 35 2.48 15.63 -0.66
C PHE A 35 2.82 16.40 0.62
N ASP A 36 1.98 17.36 1.01
CA ASP A 36 2.20 18.18 2.21
C ASP A 36 2.19 17.31 3.48
N THR A 37 1.29 16.33 3.52
CA THR A 37 1.24 15.37 4.63
C THR A 37 2.51 14.53 4.71
N LEU A 38 3.00 13.97 3.58
CA LEU A 38 4.25 13.21 3.55
C LEU A 38 5.45 14.07 3.93
N SER A 39 5.51 15.31 3.43
CA SER A 39 6.57 16.27 3.76
C SER A 39 6.56 16.64 5.24
N TYR A 40 5.38 16.85 5.83
CA TYR A 40 5.22 17.09 7.27
C TYR A 40 5.72 15.91 8.12
N LEU A 41 5.56 14.68 7.62
CA LEU A 41 6.08 13.47 8.27
C LEU A 41 7.60 13.29 8.08
N GLY A 42 8.25 14.14 7.30
CA GLY A 42 9.69 14.14 7.07
C GLY A 42 10.15 13.44 5.79
N ALA A 43 9.23 13.09 4.88
CA ALA A 43 9.61 12.56 3.58
C ALA A 43 10.27 13.64 2.72
N THR A 44 11.41 13.32 2.12
CA THR A 44 12.19 14.22 1.24
C THR A 44 12.15 13.81 -0.23
N ALA A 45 11.87 12.54 -0.51
CA ALA A 45 11.79 11.97 -1.84
C ALA A 45 10.32 11.63 -2.18
N VAL A 46 9.57 12.63 -2.63
CA VAL A 46 8.16 12.48 -3.02
C VAL A 46 7.96 12.95 -4.45
N GLN A 47 7.67 12.01 -5.34
CA GLN A 47 7.29 12.30 -6.72
C GLN A 47 5.78 12.33 -6.88
N ARG A 48 5.28 13.18 -7.77
CA ARG A 48 3.86 13.29 -8.09
C ARG A 48 3.65 13.17 -9.59
N VAL A 49 2.77 12.28 -9.97
CA VAL A 49 2.33 12.09 -11.34
C VAL A 49 0.81 12.11 -11.43
N ARG A 50 0.28 12.35 -12.63
CA ARG A 50 -1.14 12.59 -12.81
C ARG A 50 -1.87 11.43 -13.50
N SER A 51 -1.12 10.50 -14.04
CA SER A 51 -1.67 9.35 -14.75
C SER A 51 -0.91 8.06 -14.43
N PRO A 52 -1.53 6.90 -14.60
CA PRO A 52 -0.87 5.59 -14.50
C PRO A 52 0.31 5.43 -15.46
N ASN A 53 0.22 5.98 -16.68
CA ASN A 53 1.31 5.90 -17.66
C ASN A 53 2.55 6.62 -17.15
N ASP A 54 2.40 7.85 -16.63
CA ASP A 54 3.51 8.59 -16.01
C ASP A 54 4.07 7.83 -14.81
N ALA A 55 3.21 7.16 -14.03
CA ALA A 55 3.65 6.34 -12.91
C ALA A 55 4.53 5.17 -13.35
N PHE A 56 4.15 4.47 -14.42
CA PHE A 56 4.97 3.38 -14.97
C PHE A 56 6.31 3.88 -15.51
N GLU A 57 6.37 5.06 -16.12
CA GLU A 57 7.64 5.67 -16.56
C GLU A 57 8.57 5.97 -15.38
N VAL A 58 8.03 6.54 -14.30
CA VAL A 58 8.80 6.77 -13.06
C VAL A 58 9.30 5.44 -12.49
N LEU A 59 8.44 4.43 -12.39
CA LEU A 59 8.78 3.13 -11.82
C LEU A 59 9.84 2.36 -12.63
N ARG A 60 9.98 2.64 -13.94
CA ARG A 60 11.03 2.03 -14.79
C ARG A 60 12.39 2.70 -14.60
N THR A 61 12.40 3.97 -14.25
CA THR A 61 13.62 4.80 -14.22
C THR A 61 14.10 5.11 -12.82
N GLN A 62 13.25 4.95 -11.80
CA GLN A 62 13.54 5.33 -10.42
C GLN A 62 13.11 4.25 -9.43
N GLN A 63 13.86 4.16 -8.35
CA GLN A 63 13.49 3.29 -7.24
C GLN A 63 12.47 4.01 -6.36
N ILE A 64 11.29 3.43 -6.27
CA ILE A 64 10.18 3.87 -5.42
C ILE A 64 9.89 2.79 -4.39
N ASP A 65 9.72 3.19 -3.13
CA ASP A 65 9.45 2.26 -2.03
C ASP A 65 7.94 2.09 -1.76
N ILE A 66 7.15 3.17 -1.92
CA ILE A 66 5.71 3.14 -1.64
C ILE A 66 4.96 3.98 -2.69
N ILE A 67 3.89 3.42 -3.22
CA ILE A 67 2.92 4.15 -4.06
C ILE A 67 1.73 4.58 -3.21
N VAL A 68 1.31 5.83 -3.35
CA VAL A 68 0.04 6.36 -2.86
C VAL A 68 -0.79 6.76 -4.07
N THR A 69 -1.89 6.08 -4.34
CA THR A 69 -2.68 6.28 -5.54
C THR A 69 -4.14 6.61 -5.25
N GLU A 70 -4.76 7.43 -6.09
CA GLU A 70 -6.20 7.63 -6.11
C GLU A 70 -6.87 6.46 -6.86
N TRP A 71 -8.13 6.21 -6.54
CA TRP A 71 -8.95 5.25 -7.26
C TRP A 71 -9.30 5.75 -8.67
N ARG A 72 -9.79 7.00 -8.78
CA ARG A 72 -10.18 7.59 -10.05
C ARG A 72 -9.02 8.31 -10.72
N LEU A 73 -8.39 7.64 -11.65
CA LEU A 73 -7.33 8.20 -12.48
C LEU A 73 -7.83 8.42 -13.91
N ARG A 74 -7.11 9.23 -14.68
CA ARG A 74 -7.44 9.46 -16.08
C ARG A 74 -6.84 8.39 -16.98
N GLY A 75 -7.64 7.86 -17.89
CA GLY A 75 -7.22 6.89 -18.91
C GLY A 75 -7.23 5.43 -18.44
N MET A 76 -6.88 5.18 -17.21
CA MET A 76 -6.89 3.88 -16.55
C MET A 76 -7.27 4.11 -15.10
N ASP A 77 -8.22 3.38 -14.54
CA ASP A 77 -8.57 3.57 -13.14
C ASP A 77 -7.52 2.96 -12.19
N GLY A 78 -7.64 3.25 -10.90
CA GLY A 78 -6.66 2.79 -9.91
C GLY A 78 -6.67 1.27 -9.71
N LEU A 79 -7.78 0.58 -9.99
CA LEU A 79 -7.83 -0.88 -9.95
C LEU A 79 -7.15 -1.51 -11.16
N GLU A 80 -7.37 -0.96 -12.35
CA GLU A 80 -6.68 -1.38 -13.57
C GLU A 80 -5.17 -1.12 -13.44
N PHE A 81 -4.78 0.03 -12.90
CA PHE A 81 -3.39 0.34 -12.58
C PHE A 81 -2.78 -0.71 -11.65
N LEU A 82 -3.50 -1.05 -10.57
CA LEU A 82 -3.06 -2.06 -9.61
C LEU A 82 -2.95 -3.44 -10.26
N ASP A 83 -3.91 -3.83 -11.09
CA ASP A 83 -3.91 -5.11 -11.80
C ASP A 83 -2.70 -5.22 -12.76
N VAL A 84 -2.47 -4.20 -13.57
CA VAL A 84 -1.30 -4.14 -14.45
C VAL A 84 0.00 -4.20 -13.65
N LEU A 85 0.07 -3.46 -12.53
CA LEU A 85 1.25 -3.44 -11.64
C LEU A 85 1.54 -4.82 -11.03
N ARG A 86 0.50 -5.61 -10.69
CA ARG A 86 0.64 -6.93 -10.06
C ARG A 86 0.84 -8.06 -11.06
N ASN A 87 0.14 -8.03 -12.18
CA ASN A 87 -0.04 -9.18 -13.05
C ASN A 87 0.65 -9.07 -14.41
N SER A 88 1.01 -7.86 -14.86
CA SER A 88 1.74 -7.71 -16.12
C SER A 88 3.13 -8.32 -16.05
N VAL A 89 3.53 -9.05 -17.10
CA VAL A 89 4.89 -9.58 -17.25
C VAL A 89 5.95 -8.47 -17.38
N ASN A 90 5.54 -7.28 -17.82
CA ASN A 90 6.39 -6.10 -17.96
C ASN A 90 6.27 -5.15 -16.76
N SER A 91 5.69 -5.59 -15.65
CA SER A 91 5.62 -4.75 -14.46
C SER A 91 7.02 -4.39 -13.94
N PRO A 92 7.32 -3.12 -13.73
CA PRO A 92 8.63 -2.70 -13.24
C PRO A 92 8.90 -3.16 -11.80
N ASN A 93 7.87 -3.25 -10.97
CA ASN A 93 7.95 -3.78 -9.61
C ASN A 93 6.58 -4.26 -9.11
N ARG A 94 6.29 -5.54 -9.31
CA ARG A 94 5.02 -6.13 -8.88
C ARG A 94 4.88 -6.31 -7.35
N PHE A 95 5.94 -6.12 -6.59
CA PHE A 95 5.95 -6.28 -5.12
C PHE A 95 5.80 -4.95 -4.37
N ILE A 96 5.85 -3.81 -5.06
CA ILE A 96 5.81 -2.50 -4.43
C ILE A 96 4.52 -2.33 -3.59
N PRO A 97 4.62 -1.85 -2.34
CA PRO A 97 3.45 -1.52 -1.55
C PRO A 97 2.63 -0.40 -2.18
N VAL A 98 1.30 -0.58 -2.20
CA VAL A 98 0.35 0.41 -2.73
C VAL A 98 -0.68 0.75 -1.66
N ILE A 99 -0.80 2.03 -1.36
CA ILE A 99 -1.86 2.61 -0.51
C ILE A 99 -2.84 3.30 -1.44
N MET A 100 -4.09 2.85 -1.45
CA MET A 100 -5.13 3.48 -2.28
C MET A 100 -5.96 4.46 -1.44
N LEU A 101 -6.02 5.69 -1.90
CA LEU A 101 -6.87 6.75 -1.34
C LEU A 101 -8.12 6.87 -2.20
N THR A 102 -9.30 6.91 -1.58
CA THR A 102 -10.54 7.03 -2.36
C THR A 102 -11.70 7.56 -1.56
N ALA A 103 -12.60 8.28 -2.24
CA ALA A 103 -13.91 8.63 -1.72
C ALA A 103 -14.88 7.43 -1.69
N HIS A 104 -14.54 6.33 -2.38
CA HIS A 104 -15.36 5.12 -2.44
C HIS A 104 -14.99 4.14 -1.32
N SER A 105 -15.60 4.30 -0.15
CA SER A 105 -15.34 3.45 1.03
C SER A 105 -16.32 2.27 1.15
N GLU A 106 -17.19 2.05 0.17
CA GLU A 106 -18.12 0.93 0.18
C GLU A 106 -17.36 -0.40 0.19
N GLN A 107 -17.87 -1.36 0.97
CA GLN A 107 -17.19 -2.65 1.20
C GLN A 107 -16.87 -3.41 -0.09
N ARG A 108 -17.70 -3.31 -1.13
CA ARG A 108 -17.46 -3.93 -2.44
C ARG A 108 -16.15 -3.44 -3.09
N TYR A 109 -15.87 -2.13 -3.03
CA TYR A 109 -14.67 -1.56 -3.61
C TYR A 109 -13.41 -1.96 -2.84
N VAL A 110 -13.50 -1.95 -1.50
CA VAL A 110 -12.40 -2.40 -0.64
C VAL A 110 -12.09 -3.87 -0.90
N THR A 111 -13.13 -4.71 -1.09
CA THR A 111 -12.95 -6.13 -1.40
C THR A 111 -12.29 -6.32 -2.76
N THR A 112 -12.74 -5.63 -3.79
CA THR A 112 -12.15 -5.69 -5.14
C THR A 112 -10.68 -5.26 -5.12
N ALA A 113 -10.35 -4.13 -4.48
CA ALA A 113 -8.96 -3.67 -4.37
C ALA A 113 -8.09 -4.70 -3.62
N ARG A 114 -8.62 -5.32 -2.56
CA ARG A 114 -7.92 -6.38 -1.84
C ARG A 114 -7.67 -7.60 -2.73
N ASP A 115 -8.64 -7.97 -3.54
CA ASP A 115 -8.56 -9.12 -4.44
C ASP A 115 -7.61 -8.87 -5.61
N LEU A 116 -7.33 -7.62 -5.94
CA LEU A 116 -6.29 -7.20 -6.89
C LEU A 116 -4.91 -6.96 -6.26
N GLY A 117 -4.74 -7.19 -4.97
CA GLY A 117 -3.43 -7.12 -4.32
C GLY A 117 -3.02 -5.75 -3.79
N ILE A 118 -3.99 -4.94 -3.35
CA ILE A 118 -3.71 -3.70 -2.61
C ILE A 118 -3.02 -3.99 -1.27
N THR A 119 -2.10 -3.12 -0.85
CA THR A 119 -1.44 -3.26 0.45
C THR A 119 -2.26 -2.64 1.56
N GLU A 120 -2.69 -1.38 1.39
CA GLU A 120 -3.53 -0.66 2.34
C GLU A 120 -4.54 0.22 1.61
N PHE A 121 -5.61 0.54 2.32
CA PHE A 121 -6.72 1.36 1.82
C PHE A 121 -7.02 2.47 2.82
N LEU A 122 -7.28 3.69 2.34
CA LEU A 122 -7.64 4.84 3.17
C LEU A 122 -8.77 5.63 2.53
N ALA A 123 -9.90 5.73 3.24
CA ALA A 123 -11.05 6.50 2.78
C ALA A 123 -10.80 8.01 2.89
N LYS A 124 -11.27 8.77 1.91
CA LYS A 124 -11.34 10.24 1.93
C LYS A 124 -12.68 10.66 2.56
N PRO A 125 -12.73 11.75 3.35
CA PRO A 125 -11.61 12.59 3.76
C PRO A 125 -10.74 11.92 4.83
N PHE A 126 -9.44 12.13 4.79
CA PHE A 126 -8.49 11.62 5.77
C PHE A 126 -7.70 12.76 6.42
N ASN A 127 -7.08 12.47 7.56
CA ASN A 127 -6.14 13.36 8.23
C ASN A 127 -4.73 12.77 8.22
N ALA A 128 -3.72 13.59 8.58
CA ALA A 128 -2.33 13.19 8.62
C ALA A 128 -2.08 11.95 9.50
N LYS A 129 -2.77 11.82 10.64
CA LYS A 129 -2.68 10.68 11.54
C LYS A 129 -3.15 9.38 10.88
N ALA A 130 -4.23 9.45 10.10
CA ALA A 130 -4.76 8.29 9.41
C ALA A 130 -3.80 7.79 8.31
N LEU A 131 -3.24 8.70 7.50
CA LEU A 131 -2.22 8.36 6.50
C LEU A 131 -0.96 7.81 7.18
N TYR A 132 -0.45 8.48 8.22
CA TYR A 132 0.68 8.00 9.02
C TYR A 132 0.47 6.57 9.51
N SER A 133 -0.71 6.26 10.06
CA SER A 133 -1.02 4.90 10.55
C SER A 133 -0.93 3.84 9.45
N ARG A 134 -1.34 4.16 8.20
CA ARG A 134 -1.22 3.24 7.05
C ARG A 134 0.24 3.07 6.63
N LEU A 135 1.00 4.16 6.58
CA LEU A 135 2.43 4.13 6.29
C LEU A 135 3.20 3.30 7.31
N VAL A 136 2.94 3.52 8.60
CA VAL A 136 3.54 2.70 9.68
C VAL A 136 3.20 1.23 9.50
N SER A 137 1.93 0.89 9.20
CA SER A 137 1.51 -0.50 8.96
C SER A 137 2.29 -1.14 7.81
N VAL A 138 2.45 -0.43 6.70
CA VAL A 138 3.17 -0.91 5.51
C VAL A 138 4.65 -1.13 5.81
N ILE A 139 5.29 -0.22 6.55
CA ILE A 139 6.73 -0.22 6.80
C ILE A 139 7.11 -1.22 7.90
N THR A 140 6.35 -1.24 9.01
CA THR A 140 6.71 -2.06 10.19
C THR A 140 6.13 -3.46 10.16
N ARG A 141 5.12 -3.71 9.32
CA ARG A 141 4.44 -5.00 9.19
C ARG A 141 4.28 -5.35 7.71
N PRO A 142 5.38 -5.45 6.96
CA PRO A 142 5.30 -5.82 5.55
C PRO A 142 4.62 -7.19 5.42
N ARG A 143 3.62 -7.25 4.54
CA ARG A 143 2.95 -8.51 4.24
C ARG A 143 3.76 -9.30 3.22
N HIS A 144 3.92 -10.60 3.46
CA HIS A 144 4.48 -11.49 2.46
C HIS A 144 3.56 -11.52 1.25
N PHE A 145 4.15 -11.52 0.05
CA PHE A 145 3.39 -11.72 -1.17
C PHE A 145 3.17 -13.22 -1.38
N VAL A 146 1.96 -13.56 -1.77
CA VAL A 146 1.54 -14.92 -2.08
C VAL A 146 1.14 -15.02 -3.55
N ASN A 147 1.44 -16.17 -4.17
CA ASN A 147 1.00 -16.51 -5.52
C ASN A 147 0.23 -17.83 -5.44
N THR A 148 -1.06 -17.79 -5.75
CA THR A 148 -1.94 -18.97 -5.75
C THR A 148 -2.36 -19.39 -7.16
N GLY A 149 -1.73 -18.86 -8.21
CA GLY A 149 -2.13 -19.04 -9.60
C GLY A 149 -3.25 -18.10 -10.05
N THR A 150 -4.26 -17.89 -9.22
CA THR A 150 -5.39 -16.97 -9.48
C THR A 150 -5.25 -15.62 -8.76
N TYR A 151 -4.30 -15.49 -7.85
CA TYR A 151 -4.05 -14.27 -7.08
C TYR A 151 -2.55 -14.06 -6.89
N PHE A 152 -2.10 -12.84 -7.15
CA PHE A 152 -0.77 -12.37 -6.77
C PHE A 152 -0.87 -11.06 -6.00
N GLY A 153 -0.35 -11.03 -4.77
CA GLY A 153 -0.38 -9.84 -3.93
C GLY A 153 -0.02 -10.12 -2.48
N PRO A 154 -0.12 -9.08 -1.62
CA PRO A 154 0.11 -9.24 -0.19
C PRO A 154 -0.85 -10.25 0.43
N ASP A 155 -0.37 -11.11 1.33
CA ASP A 155 -1.23 -12.07 2.03
C ASP A 155 -2.43 -11.35 2.65
N ARG A 156 -3.64 -11.82 2.37
CA ARG A 156 -4.89 -11.23 2.84
C ARG A 156 -5.11 -11.40 4.34
N ARG A 157 -4.39 -12.34 4.97
CA ARG A 157 -4.49 -12.62 6.40
C ARG A 157 -3.68 -11.59 7.19
N ARG A 158 -4.34 -10.79 8.00
CA ARG A 158 -3.68 -9.80 8.88
C ARG A 158 -3.14 -10.41 10.17
N ARG A 159 -3.57 -11.63 10.52
CA ARG A 159 -3.08 -12.41 11.67
C ARG A 159 -2.65 -13.77 11.17
N GLN A 160 -1.43 -14.14 11.48
CA GLN A 160 -1.04 -15.56 11.45
C GLN A 160 -1.70 -16.22 12.66
N VAL A 161 -2.91 -16.72 12.47
CA VAL A 161 -3.49 -17.68 13.39
C VAL A 161 -2.90 -19.01 12.97
N ALA A 162 -2.13 -19.65 13.87
CA ALA A 162 -1.72 -21.02 13.65
C ALA A 162 -3.01 -21.83 13.42
N PHE A 163 -3.11 -22.47 12.25
CA PHE A 163 -4.24 -23.32 11.94
C PHE A 163 -4.01 -24.66 12.67
N ASP A 164 -4.77 -24.86 13.73
CA ASP A 164 -4.71 -26.07 14.57
C ASP A 164 -5.75 -27.11 14.12
N GLY A 165 -6.18 -27.05 12.87
CA GLY A 165 -7.13 -27.99 12.29
C GLY A 165 -6.48 -28.90 11.23
N PRO A 166 -7.12 -30.01 10.86
CA PRO A 166 -6.60 -30.92 9.83
C PRO A 166 -6.47 -30.17 8.51
N ASP A 167 -5.31 -30.32 7.87
CA ASP A 167 -5.06 -29.75 6.54
C ASP A 167 -6.04 -30.38 5.54
N ARG A 168 -6.96 -29.55 5.01
CA ARG A 168 -7.97 -29.97 4.03
C ARG A 168 -7.42 -30.01 2.59
N ARG A 169 -6.12 -29.84 2.41
CA ARG A 169 -5.46 -30.02 1.14
C ARG A 169 -5.07 -31.49 1.04
N SER A 170 -5.98 -32.30 0.57
CA SER A 170 -5.61 -33.65 0.14
C SER A 170 -4.68 -33.53 -1.07
N PRO A 171 -3.51 -34.15 -1.04
CA PRO A 171 -2.70 -34.30 -2.23
C PRO A 171 -3.16 -35.58 -2.93
N ASP A 172 -4.33 -35.58 -3.56
CA ASP A 172 -4.76 -36.64 -4.46
C ASP A 172 -6.03 -36.17 -5.20
N ASP A 173 -5.83 -35.72 -6.45
CA ASP A 173 -6.44 -36.23 -7.69
C ASP A 173 -5.76 -35.57 -8.90
#